data_33261a10b65348f5fb67a54aa8d48ace
#
_entry.id   33261a10b65348f5fb67a54aa8d48ace
#
_cell.length_a   1.000
_cell.length_b   1.000
_cell.length_c   1.000
_cell.angle_alpha   90.00
_cell.angle_beta   90.00
_cell.angle_gamma   90.00
#
_symmetry.space_group_name_H-M   'P 1'
#
loop_
_entity.id
_entity.type
_entity.pdbx_description
1 polymer ?
#
loop_
_entity_poly.entity_id
_entity_poly.type
_entity_poly.pdbx_seq_one_letter_code
_entity_poly.pdbx_strand_id
1 'polypeptide(L)'
;MKKMVKLRIALGLMFVFSVAGCKTPPKMTDDTLVTSTVDGVVISHRYAVKPPAQFSPVNETYRALYPASVMSHPSFGGKVVETLKTGESYTVIGQVENNWLALGEPAQASAEPEPGKASIAVKETAPSAAPQATVQLTGYVPFRAVVKSELYDQTIKADQPKRRVRSSKKKTCVAVNGDSTACQNSTNGTWIIN
;
A
#
# COMPACT_ATOMS: atom_id res chain seq x y z
N MET A 1 -43.71 61.81 -11.81
CA MET A 1 -43.07 61.32 -10.57
C MET A 1 -43.33 59.83 -10.23
N LYS A 2 -44.50 59.25 -10.52
CA LYS A 2 -44.81 57.86 -10.21
C LYS A 2 -43.98 56.80 -10.99
N LYS A 3 -43.49 57.11 -12.21
CA LYS A 3 -42.70 56.16 -13.02
C LYS A 3 -41.26 56.00 -12.55
N MET A 4 -40.65 57.05 -11.96
CA MET A 4 -39.26 57.00 -11.46
C MET A 4 -39.15 56.22 -10.14
N VAL A 5 -40.22 56.23 -9.31
CA VAL A 5 -40.23 55.46 -8.06
C VAL A 5 -40.29 53.94 -8.33
N LYS A 6 -41.08 53.52 -9.32
CA LYS A 6 -41.14 52.08 -9.71
C LYS A 6 -39.82 51.54 -10.30
N LEU A 7 -39.08 52.37 -11.05
CA LEU A 7 -37.79 52.01 -11.58
C LEU A 7 -36.72 51.90 -10.50
N ARG A 8 -36.73 52.71 -9.46
CA ARG A 8 -35.80 52.65 -8.32
C ARG A 8 -36.07 51.46 -7.44
N ILE A 9 -37.34 51.05 -7.26
CA ILE A 9 -37.70 49.86 -6.51
C ILE A 9 -37.29 48.58 -7.27
N ALA A 10 -37.48 48.55 -8.59
CA ALA A 10 -37.04 47.42 -9.41
C ALA A 10 -35.51 47.28 -9.44
N LEU A 11 -34.74 48.39 -9.47
CA LEU A 11 -33.28 48.38 -9.42
C LEU A 11 -32.76 47.95 -8.03
N GLY A 12 -33.45 48.31 -6.94
CA GLY A 12 -33.12 47.89 -5.57
C GLY A 12 -33.37 46.41 -5.31
N LEU A 13 -34.41 45.82 -5.93
CA LEU A 13 -34.72 44.41 -5.82
C LEU A 13 -33.74 43.51 -6.59
N MET A 14 -33.19 43.99 -7.71
CA MET A 14 -32.15 43.24 -8.45
C MET A 14 -30.80 43.19 -7.71
N PHE A 15 -30.50 44.14 -6.83
CA PHE A 15 -29.23 44.13 -6.06
C PHE A 15 -29.23 43.21 -4.84
N VAL A 16 -30.38 42.80 -4.36
CA VAL A 16 -30.49 41.92 -3.14
C VAL A 16 -30.25 40.44 -3.51
N PHE A 17 -30.38 40.04 -4.81
CA PHE A 17 -30.14 38.63 -5.23
C PHE A 17 -28.69 38.29 -5.53
N SER A 18 -27.76 39.24 -5.56
CA SER A 18 -26.36 38.99 -5.88
C SER A 18 -25.46 38.60 -4.73
N VAL A 19 -25.96 38.43 -3.50
CA VAL A 19 -25.24 37.89 -2.34
C VAL A 19 -25.66 36.45 -2.03
N ALA A 20 -26.07 35.66 -3.03
CA ALA A 20 -26.09 34.22 -2.89
C ALA A 20 -24.66 33.75 -2.76
N GLY A 21 -24.18 33.69 -1.51
CA GLY A 21 -22.79 33.38 -1.16
C GLY A 21 -22.34 32.12 -1.87
N CYS A 22 -21.26 32.25 -2.64
CA CYS A 22 -20.42 31.13 -3.00
C CYS A 22 -19.99 30.45 -1.70
N LYS A 23 -20.68 29.39 -1.29
CA LYS A 23 -20.16 28.49 -0.27
C LYS A 23 -18.88 27.93 -0.87
N THR A 24 -17.75 28.40 -0.40
CA THR A 24 -16.45 27.77 -0.70
C THR A 24 -16.59 26.29 -0.42
N PRO A 25 -16.30 25.39 -1.38
CA PRO A 25 -16.36 23.97 -1.14
C PRO A 25 -15.51 23.63 0.09
N PRO A 26 -15.94 22.74 0.96
CA PRO A 26 -15.19 22.34 2.14
C PRO A 26 -13.79 21.90 1.70
N LYS A 27 -12.74 22.43 2.34
CA LYS A 27 -11.37 22.00 2.06
C LYS A 27 -11.25 20.55 2.48
N MET A 28 -11.02 19.65 1.52
CA MET A 28 -10.74 18.25 1.79
C MET A 28 -9.36 18.15 2.45
N THR A 29 -9.29 17.48 3.59
CA THR A 29 -8.05 17.14 4.27
C THR A 29 -7.52 15.81 3.74
N ASP A 30 -6.23 15.53 3.94
CA ASP A 30 -5.60 14.29 3.50
C ASP A 30 -6.30 13.02 4.04
N ASP A 31 -6.96 13.13 5.20
CA ASP A 31 -7.70 12.03 5.86
C ASP A 31 -9.18 11.94 5.47
N THR A 32 -9.68 12.85 4.64
CA THR A 32 -11.07 12.79 4.18
C THR A 32 -11.29 11.50 3.37
N LEU A 33 -12.30 10.70 3.76
CA LEU A 33 -12.68 9.52 3.00
C LEU A 33 -13.42 9.93 1.73
N VAL A 34 -12.97 9.41 0.61
CA VAL A 34 -13.56 9.59 -0.71
C VAL A 34 -13.78 8.23 -1.36
N THR A 35 -14.71 8.17 -2.30
CA THR A 35 -15.05 6.94 -3.01
C THR A 35 -14.75 7.10 -4.49
N SER A 36 -14.11 6.10 -5.07
CA SER A 36 -13.78 6.02 -6.50
C SER A 36 -14.22 4.68 -7.06
N THR A 37 -14.59 4.64 -8.33
CA THR A 37 -14.93 3.38 -9.02
C THR A 37 -13.84 3.07 -10.02
N VAL A 38 -13.24 1.88 -9.90
CA VAL A 38 -12.18 1.39 -10.79
C VAL A 38 -12.52 -0.03 -11.22
N ASP A 39 -12.58 -0.29 -12.52
CA ASP A 39 -12.95 -1.58 -13.11
C ASP A 39 -14.25 -2.19 -12.54
N GLY A 40 -15.23 -1.33 -12.22
CA GLY A 40 -16.53 -1.73 -11.65
C GLY A 40 -16.51 -2.00 -10.14
N VAL A 41 -15.36 -1.88 -9.48
CA VAL A 41 -15.23 -2.02 -8.02
C VAL A 41 -15.29 -0.63 -7.36
N VAL A 42 -16.10 -0.51 -6.32
CA VAL A 42 -16.20 0.71 -5.52
C VAL A 42 -15.12 0.67 -4.44
N ILE A 43 -14.19 1.62 -4.49
CA ILE A 43 -13.05 1.72 -3.58
C ILE A 43 -13.22 2.96 -2.71
N SER A 44 -13.29 2.78 -1.39
CA SER A 44 -13.22 3.85 -0.41
C SER A 44 -11.77 4.07 -0.01
N HIS A 45 -11.27 5.30 -0.04
CA HIS A 45 -9.87 5.61 0.28
C HIS A 45 -9.73 7.00 0.90
N ARG A 46 -8.61 7.27 1.59
CA ARG A 46 -8.29 8.62 2.04
C ARG A 46 -7.94 9.49 0.83
N TYR A 47 -8.27 10.78 0.90
CA TYR A 47 -7.99 11.74 -0.18
C TYR A 47 -6.49 11.81 -0.55
N ALA A 48 -5.60 11.57 0.42
CA ALA A 48 -4.16 11.48 0.19
C ALA A 48 -3.75 10.27 -0.66
N VAL A 49 -4.56 9.22 -0.72
CA VAL A 49 -4.30 7.98 -1.49
C VAL A 49 -5.02 8.08 -2.82
N LYS A 50 -4.30 7.99 -3.92
CA LYS A 50 -4.89 8.05 -5.26
C LYS A 50 -5.45 6.69 -5.66
N PRO A 51 -6.63 6.62 -6.29
CA PRO A 51 -7.14 5.37 -6.83
C PRO A 51 -6.21 4.85 -7.93
N PRO A 52 -6.10 3.51 -8.13
CA PRO A 52 -5.29 2.92 -9.17
C PRO A 52 -5.94 3.09 -10.54
N ALA A 53 -5.16 2.94 -11.62
CA ALA A 53 -5.69 2.94 -12.98
C ALA A 53 -6.36 1.61 -13.36
N GLN A 54 -5.91 0.49 -12.76
CA GLN A 54 -6.45 -0.85 -12.94
C GLN A 54 -6.55 -1.55 -11.58
N PHE A 55 -7.59 -2.33 -11.39
CA PHE A 55 -7.82 -3.05 -10.14
C PHE A 55 -8.33 -4.47 -10.38
N SER A 56 -7.52 -5.46 -10.00
CA SER A 56 -7.91 -6.87 -10.02
C SER A 56 -8.09 -7.36 -8.57
N PRO A 57 -9.32 -7.64 -8.12
CA PRO A 57 -9.57 -8.04 -6.73
C PRO A 57 -8.92 -9.39 -6.42
N VAL A 58 -8.24 -9.51 -5.28
CA VAL A 58 -7.54 -10.71 -4.83
C VAL A 58 -8.04 -11.20 -3.47
N ASN A 59 -8.20 -10.32 -2.46
CA ASN A 59 -8.64 -10.63 -1.11
C ASN A 59 -7.90 -11.79 -0.43
N GLU A 60 -6.58 -11.67 -0.35
CA GLU A 60 -5.71 -12.67 0.27
C GLU A 60 -4.85 -12.05 1.36
N THR A 61 -4.42 -12.87 2.33
CA THR A 61 -3.51 -12.45 3.39
C THR A 61 -2.06 -12.68 2.99
N TYR A 62 -1.26 -11.62 3.07
CA TYR A 62 0.17 -11.61 2.79
C TYR A 62 0.96 -11.24 4.05
N ARG A 63 2.23 -11.64 4.11
CA ARG A 63 3.16 -11.25 5.17
C ARG A 63 4.33 -10.47 4.59
N ALA A 64 4.75 -9.43 5.32
CA ALA A 64 5.86 -8.60 4.89
C ALA A 64 7.19 -9.34 5.05
N LEU A 65 8.00 -9.36 3.99
CA LEU A 65 9.34 -9.97 3.99
C LEU A 65 10.37 -9.06 4.66
N TYR A 66 10.21 -7.75 4.50
CA TYR A 66 11.08 -6.71 5.07
C TYR A 66 10.28 -5.43 5.33
N PRO A 67 10.81 -4.47 6.10
CA PRO A 67 10.18 -3.18 6.27
C PRO A 67 10.08 -2.48 4.92
N ALA A 68 8.87 -2.21 4.44
CA ALA A 68 8.63 -1.54 3.17
C ALA A 68 7.63 -0.40 3.36
N SER A 69 7.81 0.67 2.62
CA SER A 69 6.90 1.81 2.67
C SER A 69 5.61 1.50 1.90
N VAL A 70 4.48 1.76 2.54
CA VAL A 70 3.17 1.80 1.91
C VAL A 70 3.01 3.17 1.26
N MET A 71 2.76 3.20 -0.03
CA MET A 71 2.74 4.41 -0.85
C MET A 71 1.32 4.89 -1.12
N SER A 72 1.16 6.20 -1.32
CA SER A 72 -0.12 6.83 -1.65
C SER A 72 -0.60 6.56 -3.09
N HIS A 73 0.25 6.04 -3.96
CA HIS A 73 -0.07 5.58 -5.32
C HIS A 73 0.91 4.48 -5.75
N PRO A 74 0.59 3.65 -6.76
CA PRO A 74 1.38 2.48 -7.13
C PRO A 74 2.66 2.86 -7.87
N SER A 75 3.52 3.67 -7.22
CA SER A 75 4.86 4.03 -7.67
C SER A 75 5.73 4.51 -6.51
N PHE A 76 7.05 4.46 -6.69
CA PHE A 76 8.02 4.91 -5.68
C PHE A 76 8.08 6.44 -5.51
N GLY A 77 7.40 7.21 -6.37
CA GLY A 77 7.30 8.67 -6.26
C GLY A 77 6.16 9.16 -5.37
N GLY A 78 5.39 8.27 -4.75
CA GLY A 78 4.28 8.59 -3.86
C GLY A 78 4.73 9.10 -2.49
N LYS A 79 3.78 9.66 -1.74
CA LYS A 79 3.97 9.91 -0.32
C LYS A 79 3.91 8.59 0.43
N VAL A 80 4.74 8.43 1.46
CA VAL A 80 4.64 7.29 2.39
C VAL A 80 3.44 7.51 3.30
N VAL A 81 2.54 6.54 3.32
CA VAL A 81 1.33 6.55 4.17
C VAL A 81 1.61 5.78 5.46
N GLU A 82 2.32 4.66 5.35
CA GLU A 82 2.62 3.75 6.45
C GLU A 82 3.90 2.96 6.13
N THR A 83 4.42 2.22 7.10
CA THR A 83 5.55 1.30 6.90
C THR A 83 5.19 -0.09 7.40
N LEU A 84 5.37 -1.10 6.55
CA LEU A 84 5.16 -2.49 6.91
C LEU A 84 6.20 -2.95 7.93
N LYS A 85 5.81 -3.83 8.83
CA LYS A 85 6.72 -4.50 9.76
C LYS A 85 6.96 -5.94 9.31
N THR A 86 8.22 -6.34 9.31
CA THR A 86 8.63 -7.69 8.89
C THR A 86 7.85 -8.76 9.65
N GLY A 87 7.30 -9.71 8.91
CA GLY A 87 6.57 -10.85 9.46
C GLY A 87 5.13 -10.56 9.87
N GLU A 88 4.68 -9.30 9.92
CA GLU A 88 3.28 -8.97 10.15
C GLU A 88 2.42 -9.32 8.93
N SER A 89 1.15 -9.65 9.19
CA SER A 89 0.17 -10.01 8.17
C SER A 89 -0.63 -8.79 7.72
N TYR A 90 -0.85 -8.67 6.43
CA TYR A 90 -1.60 -7.60 5.79
C TYR A 90 -2.59 -8.18 4.79
N THR A 91 -3.74 -7.58 4.67
CA THR A 91 -4.73 -7.99 3.67
C THR A 91 -4.47 -7.26 2.36
N VAL A 92 -4.26 -8.02 1.31
CA VAL A 92 -4.18 -7.53 -0.08
C VAL A 92 -5.57 -7.64 -0.68
N ILE A 93 -6.15 -6.49 -0.99
CA ILE A 93 -7.50 -6.38 -1.57
C ILE A 93 -7.48 -6.53 -3.09
N GLY A 94 -6.36 -6.23 -3.73
CA GLY A 94 -6.23 -6.34 -5.18
C GLY A 94 -4.81 -6.17 -5.69
N GLN A 95 -4.63 -6.60 -6.92
CA GLN A 95 -3.43 -6.32 -7.71
C GLN A 95 -3.72 -5.12 -8.61
N VAL A 96 -2.76 -4.22 -8.73
CA VAL A 96 -2.84 -3.00 -9.52
C VAL A 96 -1.70 -2.93 -10.54
N GLU A 97 -1.66 -1.85 -11.32
CA GLU A 97 -0.62 -1.64 -12.33
C GLU A 97 0.81 -1.74 -11.77
N ASN A 98 1.79 -1.98 -12.64
CA ASN A 98 3.25 -2.00 -12.35
C ASN A 98 3.69 -3.04 -11.30
N ASN A 99 2.97 -4.15 -11.12
CA ASN A 99 3.24 -5.15 -10.09
C ASN A 99 3.19 -4.59 -8.65
N TRP A 100 2.26 -3.69 -8.40
CA TRP A 100 1.93 -3.23 -7.07
C TRP A 100 0.70 -3.97 -6.53
N LEU A 101 0.61 -4.04 -5.22
CA LEU A 101 -0.52 -4.61 -4.50
C LEU A 101 -1.22 -3.51 -3.70
N ALA A 102 -2.54 -3.50 -3.75
CA ALA A 102 -3.38 -2.64 -2.94
C ALA A 102 -3.62 -3.30 -1.58
N LEU A 103 -3.23 -2.61 -0.52
CA LEU A 103 -3.50 -3.00 0.86
C LEU A 103 -4.79 -2.34 1.35
N GLY A 104 -5.54 -3.07 2.16
CA GLY A 104 -6.76 -2.53 2.73
C GLY A 104 -7.60 -3.57 3.44
N GLU A 105 -8.84 -3.20 3.71
CA GLU A 105 -9.81 -4.11 4.28
C GLU A 105 -10.78 -4.58 3.20
N PRO A 106 -11.10 -5.88 3.14
CA PRO A 106 -12.11 -6.39 2.23
C PRO A 106 -13.46 -5.74 2.57
N ALA A 107 -14.31 -5.63 1.56
CA ALA A 107 -15.65 -5.12 1.76
C ALA A 107 -16.37 -5.89 2.85
N GLN A 108 -16.58 -5.27 3.97
CA GLN A 108 -17.54 -5.76 4.94
C GLN A 108 -18.93 -5.49 4.36
N ALA A 109 -19.69 -6.55 4.12
CA ALA A 109 -21.12 -6.42 3.89
C ALA A 109 -21.69 -5.67 5.09
N SER A 110 -22.00 -4.38 4.89
CA SER A 110 -22.67 -3.46 5.82
C SER A 110 -22.77 -3.95 7.27
N ALA A 111 -21.73 -3.69 8.07
CA ALA A 111 -21.94 -3.52 9.49
C ALA A 111 -22.66 -2.17 9.66
N GLU A 112 -23.80 -2.22 10.30
CA GLU A 112 -24.69 -1.14 10.73
C GLU A 112 -23.88 0.08 11.20
N PRO A 113 -24.22 1.31 10.75
CA PRO A 113 -23.47 2.50 11.15
C PRO A 113 -23.66 2.75 12.65
N GLU A 114 -22.57 2.68 13.41
CA GLU A 114 -22.59 3.20 14.79
C GLU A 114 -23.06 4.67 14.78
N PRO A 115 -24.02 5.05 15.65
CA PRO A 115 -24.56 6.40 15.70
C PRO A 115 -23.56 7.34 16.38
N GLY A 116 -22.74 8.05 15.61
CA GLY A 116 -21.82 9.01 16.25
C GLY A 116 -20.91 9.88 15.40
N LYS A 117 -20.91 9.79 14.08
CA LYS A 117 -20.17 10.78 13.26
C LYS A 117 -20.98 11.18 12.04
N ALA A 118 -21.39 12.45 12.01
CA ALA A 118 -22.17 13.04 10.95
C ALA A 118 -21.47 12.93 9.58
N SER A 119 -21.88 11.97 8.78
CA SER A 119 -21.62 11.92 7.34
C SER A 119 -22.56 12.89 6.64
N ILE A 120 -22.04 13.94 6.05
CA ILE A 120 -22.81 14.77 5.12
C ILE A 120 -22.91 13.99 3.81
N ALA A 121 -24.00 13.24 3.65
CA ALA A 121 -24.37 12.58 2.41
C ALA A 121 -24.72 13.65 1.36
N VAL A 122 -23.84 13.85 0.38
CA VAL A 122 -24.23 14.49 -0.88
C VAL A 122 -25.01 13.45 -1.67
N LYS A 123 -26.32 13.63 -1.72
CA LYS A 123 -27.27 12.82 -2.48
C LYS A 123 -27.12 13.20 -3.96
N GLU A 124 -26.37 12.41 -4.71
CA GLU A 124 -26.47 12.41 -6.16
C GLU A 124 -27.24 11.18 -6.62
N THR A 125 -28.32 11.45 -7.31
CA THR A 125 -29.33 10.50 -7.77
C THR A 125 -28.77 9.73 -8.96
N ALA A 126 -28.51 8.43 -8.81
CA ALA A 126 -28.28 7.52 -9.93
C ALA A 126 -28.89 6.15 -9.66
N PRO A 127 -29.31 5.38 -10.70
CA PRO A 127 -30.28 4.30 -10.60
C PRO A 127 -29.75 3.08 -9.88
N SER A 128 -30.65 2.47 -9.11
CA SER A 128 -30.56 1.17 -8.43
C SER A 128 -29.67 0.16 -9.16
N ALA A 129 -28.42 0.02 -8.68
CA ALA A 129 -27.57 -1.14 -8.91
C ALA A 129 -27.38 -1.85 -7.56
N ALA A 130 -27.34 -3.18 -7.58
CA ALA A 130 -27.13 -4.05 -6.43
C ALA A 130 -26.03 -3.54 -5.49
N PRO A 131 -26.03 -3.85 -4.18
CA PRO A 131 -25.03 -3.37 -3.23
C PRO A 131 -23.64 -3.80 -3.69
N GLN A 132 -22.91 -2.87 -4.27
CA GLN A 132 -21.54 -3.09 -4.69
C GLN A 132 -20.68 -3.10 -3.43
N ALA A 133 -20.00 -4.21 -3.21
CA ALA A 133 -19.08 -4.35 -2.09
C ALA A 133 -18.03 -3.23 -2.13
N THR A 134 -18.04 -2.36 -1.13
CA THR A 134 -17.09 -1.24 -1.03
C THR A 134 -15.82 -1.73 -0.35
N VAL A 135 -14.70 -1.73 -1.07
CA VAL A 135 -13.38 -2.12 -0.56
C VAL A 135 -12.70 -0.89 0.04
N GLN A 136 -12.10 -1.01 1.22
CA GLN A 136 -11.37 0.10 1.83
C GLN A 136 -9.87 0.00 1.51
N LEU A 137 -9.35 0.97 0.78
CA LEU A 137 -7.94 1.05 0.38
C LEU A 137 -7.13 1.87 1.38
N THR A 138 -6.05 1.27 1.91
CA THR A 138 -5.09 1.95 2.79
C THR A 138 -3.92 2.54 2.02
N GLY A 139 -3.40 1.83 1.01
CA GLY A 139 -2.28 2.26 0.18
C GLY A 139 -1.71 1.12 -0.65
N TYR A 140 -0.50 1.31 -1.17
CA TYR A 140 0.12 0.39 -2.12
C TYR A 140 1.50 -0.07 -1.68
N VAL A 141 1.82 -1.33 -1.97
CA VAL A 141 3.15 -1.91 -1.74
C VAL A 141 3.65 -2.61 -2.99
N PRO A 142 4.96 -2.62 -3.26
CA PRO A 142 5.50 -3.42 -4.36
C PRO A 142 5.35 -4.92 -4.05
N PHE A 143 4.98 -5.71 -5.05
CA PHE A 143 4.77 -7.17 -4.93
C PHE A 143 5.95 -7.89 -4.23
N ARG A 144 7.19 -7.46 -4.49
CA ARG A 144 8.40 -8.05 -3.89
C ARG A 144 8.54 -7.85 -2.37
N ALA A 145 7.77 -6.93 -1.77
CA ALA A 145 7.88 -6.63 -0.34
C ALA A 145 7.08 -7.60 0.53
N VAL A 146 6.16 -8.30 -0.07
CA VAL A 146 5.23 -9.20 0.61
C VAL A 146 5.14 -10.55 -0.09
N VAL A 147 4.76 -11.58 0.63
CA VAL A 147 4.53 -12.92 0.11
C VAL A 147 3.24 -13.48 0.71
N LYS A 148 2.55 -14.36 0.00
CA LYS A 148 1.37 -15.06 0.56
C LYS A 148 1.73 -15.72 1.89
N SER A 149 0.85 -15.57 2.88
CA SER A 149 1.11 -16.05 4.25
C SER A 149 1.52 -17.52 4.30
N GLU A 150 0.96 -18.36 3.42
CA GLU A 150 1.26 -19.79 3.30
C GLU A 150 2.71 -20.07 2.86
N LEU A 151 3.28 -19.19 2.04
CA LEU A 151 4.62 -19.35 1.47
C LEU A 151 5.71 -18.65 2.28
N TYR A 152 5.35 -17.90 3.31
CA TYR A 152 6.28 -17.07 4.06
C TYR A 152 7.46 -17.86 4.63
N ASP A 153 7.19 -18.96 5.33
CA ASP A 153 8.24 -19.77 5.98
C ASP A 153 9.17 -20.43 4.96
N GLN A 154 8.63 -20.81 3.78
CA GLN A 154 9.43 -21.39 2.72
C GLN A 154 10.36 -20.34 2.10
N THR A 155 9.84 -19.11 1.88
CA THR A 155 10.60 -17.99 1.33
C THR A 155 11.73 -17.60 2.26
N ILE A 156 11.46 -17.43 3.57
CA ILE A 156 12.49 -17.11 4.57
C ILE A 156 13.56 -18.19 4.66
N LYS A 157 13.20 -19.48 4.58
CA LYS A 157 14.16 -20.59 4.55
C LYS A 157 15.01 -20.61 3.30
N ALA A 158 14.43 -20.26 2.14
CA ALA A 158 15.15 -20.19 0.88
C ALA A 158 16.18 -19.05 0.85
N ASP A 159 15.84 -17.91 1.46
CA ASP A 159 16.70 -16.73 1.53
C ASP A 159 17.80 -16.83 2.59
N GLN A 160 17.73 -17.82 3.50
CA GLN A 160 18.81 -18.01 4.45
C GLN A 160 20.11 -18.37 3.73
N PRO A 161 21.21 -17.64 3.99
CA PRO A 161 22.49 -17.96 3.40
C PRO A 161 22.89 -19.38 3.82
N LYS A 162 23.01 -20.27 2.84
CA LYS A 162 23.48 -21.63 3.08
C LYS A 162 24.80 -21.53 3.83
N ARG A 163 24.81 -21.97 5.08
CA ARG A 163 26.00 -22.02 5.93
C ARG A 163 27.07 -22.77 5.13
N ARG A 164 28.06 -22.06 4.58
CA ARG A 164 29.21 -22.69 3.94
C ARG A 164 29.83 -23.58 5.00
N VAL A 165 29.57 -24.87 4.91
CA VAL A 165 30.34 -25.87 5.67
C VAL A 165 31.77 -25.67 5.17
N ARG A 166 32.60 -25.00 5.98
CA ARG A 166 34.02 -25.04 5.76
C ARG A 166 34.39 -26.52 5.82
N SER A 167 34.50 -27.15 4.65
CA SER A 167 35.15 -28.46 4.60
C SER A 167 36.51 -28.22 5.22
N SER A 168 36.71 -28.75 6.41
CA SER A 168 38.03 -28.84 7.00
C SER A 168 38.79 -29.79 6.07
N LYS A 169 39.39 -29.25 5.02
CA LYS A 169 40.34 -30.02 4.21
C LYS A 169 41.37 -30.49 5.20
N LYS A 170 41.40 -31.80 5.48
CA LYS A 170 42.44 -32.42 6.33
C LYS A 170 43.74 -31.96 5.78
N LYS A 171 44.53 -31.22 6.58
CA LYS A 171 45.90 -30.90 6.24
C LYS A 171 46.66 -32.23 6.12
N THR A 172 47.12 -32.53 4.94
CA THR A 172 47.98 -33.71 4.74
C THR A 172 49.39 -33.31 5.19
N CYS A 173 49.87 -33.89 6.26
CA CYS A 173 51.22 -33.66 6.78
C CYS A 173 52.01 -34.98 6.70
N VAL A 174 53.26 -34.91 6.29
CA VAL A 174 54.21 -36.02 6.21
C VAL A 174 55.48 -35.70 7.04
N ALA A 175 56.00 -36.68 7.73
CA ALA A 175 57.29 -36.53 8.39
C ALA A 175 58.40 -36.53 7.36
N VAL A 176 59.31 -35.55 7.43
CA VAL A 176 60.33 -35.35 6.40
C VAL A 176 61.70 -35.85 6.88
N ASN A 177 62.15 -35.61 8.09
CA ASN A 177 63.33 -36.15 8.73
C ASN A 177 63.31 -35.82 10.24
N GLY A 178 63.44 -36.80 11.08
CA GLY A 178 63.47 -36.60 12.52
C GLY A 178 62.23 -35.85 13.02
N ASP A 179 62.41 -34.67 13.61
CA ASP A 179 61.34 -33.91 14.24
C ASP A 179 60.58 -32.92 13.31
N SER A 180 60.92 -32.93 12.01
CA SER A 180 60.29 -31.99 11.03
C SER A 180 59.10 -32.60 10.30
N THR A 181 58.01 -31.85 10.21
CA THR A 181 56.80 -32.22 9.45
C THR A 181 56.52 -31.23 8.32
N ALA A 182 56.29 -31.74 7.12
CA ALA A 182 55.85 -30.94 5.98
C ALA A 182 54.31 -31.08 5.84
N CYS A 183 53.60 -29.93 5.85
CA CYS A 183 52.15 -29.91 5.70
C CYS A 183 51.80 -29.24 4.38
N GLN A 184 50.88 -29.84 3.60
CA GLN A 184 50.39 -29.29 2.38
C GLN A 184 49.34 -28.21 2.68
N ASN A 185 49.57 -26.99 2.12
CA ASN A 185 48.59 -25.93 2.14
C ASN A 185 47.41 -26.29 1.23
N SER A 186 46.21 -26.39 1.79
CA SER A 186 45.01 -26.77 1.08
C SER A 186 44.51 -25.76 0.04
N THR A 187 45.09 -24.56 0.00
CA THR A 187 44.66 -23.49 -0.89
C THR A 187 45.46 -23.45 -2.20
N ASN A 188 46.77 -23.61 -2.12
CA ASN A 188 47.69 -23.49 -3.27
C ASN A 188 48.53 -24.74 -3.53
N GLY A 189 48.36 -25.80 -2.75
CA GLY A 189 49.11 -27.06 -2.92
C GLY A 189 50.57 -27.01 -2.47
N THR A 190 51.10 -25.87 -2.01
CA THR A 190 52.47 -25.72 -1.54
C THR A 190 52.70 -26.46 -0.22
N TRP A 191 53.92 -27.08 -0.08
CA TRP A 191 54.35 -27.74 1.16
C TRP A 191 55.11 -26.74 2.06
N ILE A 192 54.72 -26.67 3.31
CA ILE A 192 55.37 -25.86 4.33
C ILE A 192 55.98 -26.80 5.35
N ILE A 193 57.29 -26.68 5.60
CA ILE A 193 58.04 -27.44 6.58
C ILE A 193 58.02 -26.66 7.89
N ASN A 194 57.59 -27.29 8.97
CA ASN A 194 57.60 -26.77 10.33
C ASN A 194 58.55 -27.57 11.20
#